data_8ad672ddddc478f4cbc28567b90e620f
#
_entry.id   8ad672ddddc478f4cbc28567b90e620f
#
_cell.length_a   1.000
_cell.length_b   1.000
_cell.length_c   1.000
_cell.angle_alpha   90.00
_cell.angle_beta   90.00
_cell.angle_gamma   90.00
#
_symmetry.space_group_name_H-M   'P 1'
#
loop_
_entity.id
_entity.type
_entity.pdbx_description
1 polymer ?
#
loop_
_entity_poly.entity_id
_entity_poly.type
_entity_poly.pdbx_seq_one_letter_code
_entity_poly.pdbx_strand_id
1 'polypeptide(L)'
;MTTRQTAETAATAGVESAFPTGFVWGAATASYQIEGAVRTDGRSPSIWDTFSHTPGQVLRDHNGDIACDHYNRYLEDVRLMRELGLDAYRFSISWPRVTPDVDETRLGPVNPKGLDFYARLTDALLDAGIDPVVTLYHWDLPQRLEDAGGWPRRETAERFGEYAAVVAERLGDRVGTFITVNEPWCSAYLGYASGVHAPGRTDPADALAAVHHLNLAHGLAVESIRAYAPNAKVGVTLNLASVRPETLADSDTAAARRVDGLQNRVFLDPMLDGRYPADVVDETQSVTDWSFVRDGDLDMICRPLDVVGVNYYSPTVVRAYDGAAPREEADGHGDGESSAWPASDDIEFPRQPGPYTVMGWSIDPRGLTDLLLRVHRQAPAVELLVTENGAAYDDRVDGDGRVHDPMRVEYLARHIAAVGDAIEAGAPVGGYFVWSLLDNFEWAYGYTKRFGIVYVDYDDQRRLPKSSARWYADLISRHARVGEAPRPEAS
;
A
#
# COMPACT_ATOMS: atom_id res chain seq x y z
N MET A 1 -9.16 -18.73 -34.53
CA MET A 1 -9.60 -18.19 -33.23
C MET A 1 -9.65 -19.36 -32.26
N THR A 2 -8.67 -19.45 -31.36
CA THR A 2 -8.55 -20.58 -30.45
C THR A 2 -9.40 -20.35 -29.21
N THR A 3 -9.85 -21.41 -28.58
CA THR A 3 -10.68 -21.44 -27.35
C THR A 3 -10.12 -20.60 -26.20
N ARG A 4 -8.83 -20.22 -26.22
CA ARG A 4 -8.18 -19.29 -25.29
C ARG A 4 -8.58 -17.82 -25.52
N GLN A 5 -8.68 -17.37 -26.77
CA GLN A 5 -9.11 -15.99 -27.09
C GLN A 5 -10.58 -15.73 -26.75
N THR A 6 -11.42 -16.76 -26.78
CA THR A 6 -12.84 -16.65 -26.38
C THR A 6 -13.04 -16.58 -24.87
N ALA A 7 -12.13 -17.15 -24.07
CA ALA A 7 -12.17 -17.03 -22.59
C ALA A 7 -11.71 -15.64 -22.12
N GLU A 8 -10.68 -15.06 -22.77
CA GLU A 8 -10.21 -13.68 -22.48
C GLU A 8 -11.28 -12.63 -22.81
N THR A 9 -12.06 -12.86 -23.90
CA THR A 9 -13.13 -11.94 -24.32
C THR A 9 -14.40 -12.09 -23.46
N ALA A 10 -14.65 -13.26 -22.87
CA ALA A 10 -15.85 -13.51 -22.06
C ALA A 10 -15.72 -12.98 -20.62
N ALA A 11 -14.51 -12.91 -20.08
CA ALA A 11 -14.25 -12.35 -18.74
C ALA A 11 -14.34 -10.81 -18.68
N THR A 12 -14.37 -10.14 -19.83
CA THR A 12 -14.34 -8.66 -19.94
C THR A 12 -15.65 -8.05 -20.43
N ALA A 13 -16.59 -8.85 -20.95
CA ALA A 13 -17.86 -8.32 -21.44
C ALA A 13 -18.78 -7.95 -20.27
N GLY A 14 -18.92 -6.63 -20.01
CA GLY A 14 -19.84 -6.08 -19.01
C GLY A 14 -19.19 -5.38 -17.82
N VAL A 15 -17.90 -5.55 -17.59
CA VAL A 15 -17.17 -4.86 -16.49
C VAL A 15 -17.18 -3.34 -16.69
N GLU A 16 -17.18 -2.88 -17.92
CA GLU A 16 -16.98 -1.47 -18.30
C GLU A 16 -18.18 -0.56 -17.95
N SER A 17 -19.39 -1.09 -17.89
CA SER A 17 -20.59 -0.31 -17.59
C SER A 17 -20.83 -0.07 -16.09
N ALA A 18 -20.11 -0.76 -15.21
CA ALA A 18 -20.25 -0.64 -13.77
C ALA A 18 -19.51 0.57 -13.19
N PHE A 19 -18.57 1.18 -13.94
CA PHE A 19 -17.75 2.28 -13.45
C PHE A 19 -18.31 3.65 -13.86
N PRO A 20 -18.35 4.62 -12.92
CA PRO A 20 -18.84 5.96 -13.22
C PRO A 20 -17.91 6.71 -14.17
N THR A 21 -18.45 7.65 -14.94
CA THR A 21 -17.63 8.61 -15.69
C THR A 21 -16.72 9.37 -14.74
N GLY A 22 -15.41 9.43 -15.04
CA GLY A 22 -14.41 10.03 -14.17
C GLY A 22 -13.80 9.08 -13.15
N PHE A 23 -14.10 7.78 -13.23
CA PHE A 23 -13.37 6.76 -12.48
C PHE A 23 -11.89 6.73 -12.91
N VAL A 24 -10.98 6.79 -11.93
CA VAL A 24 -9.54 6.94 -12.15
C VAL A 24 -8.86 5.58 -12.28
N TRP A 25 -8.20 5.34 -13.41
CA TRP A 25 -7.40 4.15 -13.64
C TRP A 25 -5.92 4.46 -13.49
N GLY A 26 -5.27 3.93 -12.46
CA GLY A 26 -3.90 4.22 -12.13
C GLY A 26 -3.01 3.00 -11.96
N ALA A 27 -1.75 3.27 -11.68
CA ALA A 27 -0.78 2.29 -11.19
C ALA A 27 0.00 2.88 -10.01
N ALA A 28 0.54 2.02 -9.15
CA ALA A 28 1.27 2.43 -7.96
C ALA A 28 2.69 1.87 -7.93
N THR A 29 3.57 2.58 -7.22
CA THR A 29 4.93 2.15 -6.84
C THR A 29 5.35 2.79 -5.52
N ALA A 30 6.46 2.33 -4.95
CA ALA A 30 7.07 2.94 -3.76
C ALA A 30 8.54 3.28 -4.00
N SER A 31 9.02 4.37 -3.37
CA SER A 31 10.32 4.98 -3.59
C SER A 31 11.48 3.98 -3.44
N TYR A 32 11.57 3.30 -2.29
CA TYR A 32 12.67 2.37 -2.04
C TYR A 32 12.68 1.20 -3.03
N GLN A 33 11.50 0.75 -3.45
CA GLN A 33 11.34 -0.41 -4.33
C GLN A 33 11.77 -0.15 -5.77
N ILE A 34 11.74 1.10 -6.25
CA ILE A 34 12.00 1.40 -7.67
C ILE A 34 13.09 2.43 -7.93
N GLU A 35 13.34 3.39 -7.03
CA GLU A 35 14.19 4.55 -7.33
C GLU A 35 15.65 4.19 -7.57
N GLY A 36 16.23 3.34 -6.71
CA GLY A 36 17.67 3.22 -6.64
C GLY A 36 18.35 4.52 -6.21
N ALA A 37 19.53 4.79 -6.72
CA ALA A 37 20.26 6.04 -6.49
C ALA A 37 20.38 6.41 -4.99
N VAL A 38 20.57 5.40 -4.14
CA VAL A 38 20.46 5.49 -2.66
C VAL A 38 21.48 6.43 -2.01
N ARG A 39 22.52 6.83 -2.73
CA ARG A 39 23.55 7.79 -2.25
C ARG A 39 23.63 9.04 -3.12
N THR A 40 22.74 9.18 -4.10
CA THR A 40 22.78 10.28 -5.06
C THR A 40 22.12 11.54 -4.49
N ASP A 41 22.69 12.68 -4.82
CA ASP A 41 22.15 14.02 -4.51
C ASP A 41 21.86 14.25 -3.02
N GLY A 42 22.67 13.64 -2.14
CA GLY A 42 22.61 13.89 -0.70
C GLY A 42 21.55 13.08 0.06
N ARG A 43 20.94 12.07 -0.55
CA ARG A 43 20.07 11.14 0.19
C ARG A 43 20.84 10.45 1.31
N SER A 44 20.26 10.37 2.51
CA SER A 44 20.77 9.58 3.65
C SER A 44 20.16 8.17 3.64
N PRO A 45 20.73 7.23 4.40
CA PRO A 45 20.16 5.89 4.53
C PRO A 45 18.78 5.90 5.19
N SER A 46 17.90 5.01 4.71
CA SER A 46 16.68 4.59 5.40
C SER A 46 16.91 3.30 6.18
N ILE A 47 15.92 2.89 6.98
CA ILE A 47 15.92 1.58 7.63
C ILE A 47 16.03 0.42 6.64
N TRP A 48 15.47 0.56 5.44
CA TRP A 48 15.57 -0.46 4.40
C TRP A 48 16.96 -0.55 3.77
N ASP A 49 17.71 0.57 3.68
CA ASP A 49 19.11 0.51 3.27
C ASP A 49 19.93 -0.33 4.27
N THR A 50 19.77 -0.09 5.57
CA THR A 50 20.47 -0.85 6.62
C THR A 50 20.04 -2.31 6.64
N PHE A 51 18.73 -2.56 6.64
CA PHE A 51 18.16 -3.91 6.72
C PHE A 51 18.58 -4.77 5.53
N SER A 52 18.47 -4.28 4.31
CA SER A 52 18.81 -5.04 3.10
C SER A 52 20.29 -5.31 2.92
N HIS A 53 21.17 -4.53 3.58
CA HIS A 53 22.61 -4.79 3.63
C HIS A 53 23.04 -5.65 4.84
N THR A 54 22.10 -6.00 5.71
CA THR A 54 22.35 -6.95 6.80
C THR A 54 22.22 -8.37 6.26
N PRO A 55 23.28 -9.20 6.30
CA PRO A 55 23.24 -10.53 5.71
C PRO A 55 22.10 -11.39 6.23
N GLY A 56 21.38 -12.04 5.33
CA GLY A 56 20.28 -12.96 5.65
C GLY A 56 18.91 -12.31 5.89
N GLN A 57 18.82 -10.98 5.96
CA GLN A 57 17.54 -10.28 6.18
C GLN A 57 16.68 -10.21 4.92
N VAL A 58 17.29 -10.16 3.75
CA VAL A 58 16.61 -10.17 2.46
C VAL A 58 17.02 -11.40 1.66
N LEU A 59 16.07 -12.06 1.04
CA LEU A 59 16.33 -13.25 0.24
C LEU A 59 17.40 -12.99 -0.83
N ARG A 60 18.46 -13.82 -0.83
CA ARG A 60 19.65 -13.72 -1.71
C ARG A 60 20.47 -12.45 -1.48
N ASP A 61 20.35 -11.82 -0.31
CA ASP A 61 21.04 -10.56 0.03
C ASP A 61 20.81 -9.45 -1.01
N HIS A 62 19.63 -9.45 -1.65
CA HIS A 62 19.22 -8.38 -2.55
C HIS A 62 19.03 -7.07 -1.79
N ASN A 63 19.28 -5.95 -2.45
CA ASN A 63 19.08 -4.60 -1.89
C ASN A 63 18.48 -3.64 -2.92
N GLY A 64 18.08 -2.45 -2.47
CA GLY A 64 17.45 -1.43 -3.29
C GLY A 64 18.41 -0.43 -3.96
N ASP A 65 19.74 -0.68 -3.97
CA ASP A 65 20.75 0.30 -4.40
C ASP A 65 20.54 0.79 -5.84
N ILE A 66 20.09 -0.11 -6.72
CA ILE A 66 19.76 0.18 -8.12
C ILE A 66 18.26 0.07 -8.36
N ALA A 67 17.63 -0.95 -7.79
CA ALA A 67 16.21 -1.27 -7.97
C ALA A 67 15.79 -1.26 -9.45
N CYS A 68 14.87 -0.38 -9.84
CA CYS A 68 14.47 -0.16 -11.23
C CYS A 68 15.16 1.07 -11.84
N ASP A 69 16.11 1.67 -11.14
CA ASP A 69 16.80 2.91 -11.58
C ASP A 69 15.84 4.05 -11.99
N HIS A 70 14.66 4.08 -11.35
CA HIS A 70 13.61 5.07 -11.66
C HIS A 70 14.09 6.50 -11.47
N TYR A 71 14.94 6.75 -10.47
CA TYR A 71 15.52 8.08 -10.23
C TYR A 71 16.17 8.68 -11.49
N ASN A 72 16.84 7.87 -12.27
CA ASN A 72 17.48 8.29 -13.52
C ASN A 72 16.58 8.12 -14.75
N ARG A 73 15.60 7.20 -14.70
CA ARG A 73 14.78 6.78 -15.85
C ARG A 73 13.32 7.24 -15.77
N TYR A 74 12.95 8.09 -14.82
CA TYR A 74 11.55 8.49 -14.60
C TYR A 74 10.85 9.03 -15.86
N LEU A 75 11.56 9.72 -16.76
CA LEU A 75 10.98 10.21 -18.02
C LEU A 75 10.63 9.04 -18.99
N GLU A 76 11.39 7.95 -18.96
CA GLU A 76 11.07 6.73 -19.70
C GLU A 76 9.81 6.07 -19.13
N ASP A 77 9.74 5.97 -17.80
CA ASP A 77 8.62 5.37 -17.11
C ASP A 77 7.33 6.23 -17.27
N VAL A 78 7.41 7.55 -17.20
CA VAL A 78 6.27 8.45 -17.46
C VAL A 78 5.76 8.31 -18.90
N ARG A 79 6.65 8.22 -19.89
CA ARG A 79 6.26 7.97 -21.28
C ARG A 79 5.51 6.65 -21.41
N LEU A 80 6.00 5.59 -20.75
CA LEU A 80 5.34 4.28 -20.73
C LEU A 80 3.94 4.34 -20.09
N MET A 81 3.79 5.05 -18.98
CA MET A 81 2.49 5.27 -18.33
C MET A 81 1.49 5.95 -19.28
N ARG A 82 1.94 6.97 -20.01
CA ARG A 82 1.12 7.65 -21.03
C ARG A 82 0.74 6.70 -22.20
N GLU A 83 1.68 5.85 -22.65
CA GLU A 83 1.41 4.84 -23.69
C GLU A 83 0.39 3.79 -23.24
N LEU A 84 0.37 3.46 -21.94
CA LEU A 84 -0.63 2.59 -21.32
C LEU A 84 -1.98 3.29 -21.06
N GLY A 85 -2.04 4.63 -21.20
CA GLY A 85 -3.26 5.40 -21.02
C GLY A 85 -3.68 5.57 -19.57
N LEU A 86 -2.74 5.54 -18.62
CA LEU A 86 -3.05 5.73 -17.20
C LEU A 86 -3.56 7.15 -16.94
N ASP A 87 -4.63 7.29 -16.14
CA ASP A 87 -5.17 8.57 -15.69
C ASP A 87 -4.36 9.14 -14.52
N ALA A 88 -3.81 8.28 -13.66
CA ALA A 88 -3.07 8.69 -12.48
C ALA A 88 -1.89 7.75 -12.16
N TYR A 89 -0.90 8.30 -11.47
CA TYR A 89 0.22 7.52 -10.94
C TYR A 89 0.41 7.81 -9.46
N ARG A 90 0.32 6.75 -8.63
CA ARG A 90 0.60 6.82 -7.21
C ARG A 90 2.05 6.43 -6.95
N PHE A 91 2.81 7.33 -6.34
CA PHE A 91 4.21 7.11 -5.96
C PHE A 91 4.48 7.65 -4.56
N SER A 92 5.49 7.12 -3.89
CA SER A 92 5.91 7.65 -2.60
C SER A 92 7.14 8.54 -2.72
N ILE A 93 7.29 9.43 -1.74
CA ILE A 93 8.46 10.30 -1.58
C ILE A 93 9.38 9.68 -0.55
N SER A 94 10.65 9.50 -0.90
CA SER A 94 11.68 9.04 0.04
C SER A 94 12.00 10.13 1.06
N TRP A 95 11.55 9.96 2.30
CA TRP A 95 11.81 10.91 3.38
C TRP A 95 13.29 11.22 3.56
N PRO A 96 14.21 10.21 3.61
CA PRO A 96 15.65 10.47 3.74
C PRO A 96 16.28 11.21 2.54
N ARG A 97 15.58 11.29 1.40
CA ARG A 97 16.00 12.09 0.24
C ARG A 97 15.65 13.57 0.41
N VAL A 98 14.55 13.87 1.09
CA VAL A 98 14.06 15.24 1.31
C VAL A 98 14.73 15.90 2.51
N THR A 99 14.86 15.19 3.64
CA THR A 99 15.45 15.70 4.87
C THR A 99 16.50 14.73 5.42
N PRO A 100 17.68 14.67 4.79
CA PRO A 100 18.71 13.67 5.09
C PRO A 100 19.34 13.80 6.49
N ASP A 101 19.23 14.99 7.09
CA ASP A 101 19.82 15.30 8.40
C ASP A 101 18.79 15.36 9.52
N VAL A 102 17.60 14.77 9.31
CA VAL A 102 16.56 14.68 10.34
C VAL A 102 17.04 13.82 11.51
N ASP A 103 16.73 14.27 12.74
CA ASP A 103 16.92 13.53 13.97
C ASP A 103 15.69 13.75 14.90
N GLU A 104 15.70 13.12 16.07
CA GLU A 104 14.59 13.21 17.03
C GLU A 104 14.34 14.64 17.55
N THR A 105 15.33 15.52 17.47
CA THR A 105 15.25 16.89 17.99
C THR A 105 14.82 17.92 16.95
N ARG A 106 15.04 17.62 15.64
CA ARG A 106 14.77 18.57 14.56
C ARG A 106 14.64 17.88 13.20
N LEU A 107 13.90 18.51 12.28
CA LEU A 107 13.82 18.08 10.89
C LEU A 107 15.16 18.22 10.14
N GLY A 108 15.99 19.17 10.54
CA GLY A 108 17.21 19.51 9.81
C GLY A 108 16.94 20.31 8.52
N PRO A 109 17.99 20.62 7.74
CA PRO A 109 17.84 21.34 6.48
C PRO A 109 17.18 20.47 5.41
N VAL A 110 16.30 21.09 4.63
CA VAL A 110 15.72 20.46 3.43
C VAL A 110 16.80 20.28 2.37
N ASN A 111 16.85 19.09 1.76
CA ASN A 111 17.71 18.82 0.62
C ASN A 111 17.05 19.28 -0.67
N PRO A 112 17.46 20.41 -1.28
CA PRO A 112 16.79 20.93 -2.45
C PRO A 112 16.87 20.02 -3.66
N LYS A 113 17.96 19.28 -3.85
CA LYS A 113 18.09 18.35 -4.99
C LYS A 113 17.14 17.15 -4.88
N GLY A 114 16.97 16.63 -3.65
CA GLY A 114 16.02 15.54 -3.41
C GLY A 114 14.59 15.99 -3.65
N LEU A 115 14.21 17.15 -3.12
CA LEU A 115 12.86 17.69 -3.30
C LEU A 115 12.58 18.10 -4.75
N ASP A 116 13.57 18.64 -5.46
CA ASP A 116 13.46 18.99 -6.89
C ASP A 116 13.30 17.78 -7.80
N PHE A 117 13.81 16.59 -7.41
CA PHE A 117 13.52 15.36 -8.16
C PHE A 117 12.01 15.09 -8.21
N TYR A 118 11.33 15.13 -7.07
CA TYR A 118 9.87 14.92 -7.01
C TYR A 118 9.09 16.03 -7.71
N ALA A 119 9.59 17.26 -7.66
CA ALA A 119 8.99 18.35 -8.43
C ALA A 119 9.06 18.10 -9.95
N ARG A 120 10.22 17.67 -10.46
CA ARG A 120 10.37 17.31 -11.89
C ARG A 120 9.55 16.08 -12.28
N LEU A 121 9.43 15.08 -11.41
CA LEU A 121 8.57 13.93 -11.66
C LEU A 121 7.10 14.35 -11.75
N THR A 122 6.65 15.19 -10.80
CA THR A 122 5.28 15.75 -10.80
C THR A 122 4.99 16.52 -12.06
N ASP A 123 5.92 17.42 -12.47
CA ASP A 123 5.78 18.21 -13.71
C ASP A 123 5.70 17.30 -14.94
N ALA A 124 6.56 16.27 -15.03
CA ALA A 124 6.55 15.32 -16.15
C ALA A 124 5.25 14.50 -16.23
N LEU A 125 4.66 14.12 -15.10
CA LEU A 125 3.36 13.45 -15.05
C LEU A 125 2.25 14.37 -15.58
N LEU A 126 2.17 15.59 -15.08
CA LEU A 126 1.17 16.57 -15.50
C LEU A 126 1.30 16.91 -17.00
N ASP A 127 2.53 17.08 -17.51
CA ASP A 127 2.81 17.28 -18.93
C ASP A 127 2.36 16.09 -19.79
N ALA A 128 2.35 14.89 -19.20
CA ALA A 128 1.84 13.67 -19.84
C ALA A 128 0.33 13.47 -19.71
N GLY A 129 -0.37 14.35 -18.96
CA GLY A 129 -1.81 14.25 -18.67
C GLY A 129 -2.12 13.18 -17.61
N ILE A 130 -1.19 12.88 -16.71
CA ILE A 130 -1.31 11.89 -15.65
C ILE A 130 -1.36 12.59 -14.29
N ASP A 131 -2.40 12.34 -13.50
CA ASP A 131 -2.57 12.95 -12.19
C ASP A 131 -1.60 12.33 -11.16
N PRO A 132 -0.77 13.15 -10.47
CA PRO A 132 0.10 12.65 -9.41
C PRO A 132 -0.68 12.41 -8.12
N VAL A 133 -0.60 11.19 -7.56
CA VAL A 133 -1.07 10.83 -6.22
C VAL A 133 0.15 10.56 -5.36
N VAL A 134 0.41 11.43 -4.40
CA VAL A 134 1.65 11.42 -3.61
C VAL A 134 1.43 10.73 -2.27
N THR A 135 2.22 9.69 -2.00
CA THR A 135 2.31 9.03 -0.70
C THR A 135 3.54 9.57 0.05
N LEU A 136 3.35 10.11 1.26
CA LEU A 136 4.44 10.71 2.03
C LEU A 136 5.36 9.68 2.68
N TYR A 137 4.83 8.54 3.10
CA TYR A 137 5.60 7.49 3.76
C TYR A 137 5.21 6.10 3.24
N HIS A 138 6.20 5.38 2.71
CA HIS A 138 6.06 4.00 2.29
C HIS A 138 7.26 3.19 2.78
N TRP A 139 7.41 3.18 4.11
CA TRP A 139 8.27 2.33 4.95
C TRP A 139 9.75 2.71 5.02
N ASP A 140 10.18 3.72 4.31
CA ASP A 140 11.59 4.16 4.24
C ASP A 140 11.92 5.26 5.29
N LEU A 141 11.70 4.92 6.59
CA LEU A 141 12.08 5.77 7.71
C LEU A 141 13.57 6.12 7.66
N PRO A 142 13.96 7.40 7.81
CA PRO A 142 15.38 7.77 7.95
C PRO A 142 16.05 6.96 9.07
N GLN A 143 17.19 6.34 8.77
CA GLN A 143 17.92 5.49 9.73
C GLN A 143 18.23 6.22 11.05
N ARG A 144 18.54 7.50 10.99
CA ARG A 144 18.84 8.30 12.19
C ARG A 144 17.66 8.42 13.14
N LEU A 145 16.42 8.42 12.65
CA LEU A 145 15.24 8.38 13.51
C LEU A 145 15.09 7.00 14.16
N GLU A 146 15.38 5.93 13.42
CA GLU A 146 15.38 4.58 14.00
C GLU A 146 16.48 4.41 15.05
N ASP A 147 17.67 4.95 14.82
CA ASP A 147 18.78 4.95 15.79
C ASP A 147 18.39 5.66 17.11
N ALA A 148 17.44 6.61 17.05
CA ALA A 148 16.86 7.29 18.22
C ALA A 148 15.62 6.57 18.80
N GLY A 149 15.21 5.43 18.23
CA GLY A 149 14.12 4.59 18.72
C GLY A 149 12.94 4.41 17.75
N GLY A 150 12.94 5.08 16.60
CA GLY A 150 12.01 4.84 15.48
C GLY A 150 10.55 5.20 15.76
N TRP A 151 9.63 4.50 15.12
CA TRP A 151 8.19 4.73 15.28
C TRP A 151 7.64 4.54 16.70
N PRO A 152 8.22 3.69 17.58
CA PRO A 152 7.85 3.66 19.00
C PRO A 152 8.01 5.00 19.74
N ARG A 153 8.71 5.96 19.14
CA ARG A 153 8.97 7.27 19.71
C ARG A 153 8.06 8.34 19.10
N ARG A 154 7.44 9.14 19.98
CA ARG A 154 6.54 10.24 19.57
C ARG A 154 7.23 11.28 18.68
N GLU A 155 8.49 11.55 18.99
CA GLU A 155 9.31 12.50 18.25
C GLU A 155 9.37 12.18 16.76
N THR A 156 9.33 10.89 16.38
CA THR A 156 9.25 10.47 14.97
C THR A 156 7.96 10.95 14.31
N ALA A 157 6.81 10.84 14.99
CA ALA A 157 5.54 11.33 14.48
C ALA A 157 5.55 12.87 14.30
N GLU A 158 6.15 13.60 15.24
CA GLU A 158 6.29 15.06 15.16
C GLU A 158 7.16 15.46 13.96
N ARG A 159 8.31 14.82 13.77
CA ARG A 159 9.19 15.05 12.59
C ARG A 159 8.49 14.72 11.29
N PHE A 160 7.64 13.70 11.29
CA PHE A 160 6.83 13.36 10.10
C PHE A 160 5.85 14.48 9.73
N GLY A 161 5.18 15.09 10.70
CA GLY A 161 4.33 16.24 10.46
C GLY A 161 5.08 17.43 9.86
N GLU A 162 6.30 17.72 10.34
CA GLU A 162 7.17 18.77 9.77
C GLU A 162 7.62 18.43 8.34
N TYR A 163 8.00 17.18 8.08
CA TYR A 163 8.34 16.70 6.75
C TYR A 163 7.14 16.82 5.79
N ALA A 164 5.94 16.47 6.23
CA ALA A 164 4.71 16.61 5.45
C ALA A 164 4.47 18.07 5.04
N ALA A 165 4.73 19.03 5.94
CA ALA A 165 4.63 20.45 5.64
C ALA A 165 5.61 20.87 4.52
N VAL A 166 6.86 20.42 4.56
CA VAL A 166 7.87 20.72 3.52
C VAL A 166 7.44 20.20 2.16
N VAL A 167 6.93 18.97 2.10
CA VAL A 167 6.47 18.39 0.82
C VAL A 167 5.22 19.09 0.31
N ALA A 168 4.25 19.35 1.19
CA ALA A 168 3.01 20.04 0.82
C ALA A 168 3.26 21.48 0.35
N GLU A 169 4.18 22.21 0.99
CA GLU A 169 4.58 23.56 0.56
C GLU A 169 5.19 23.55 -0.86
N ARG A 170 5.99 22.53 -1.19
CA ARG A 170 6.69 22.46 -2.48
C ARG A 170 5.83 21.94 -3.62
N LEU A 171 4.91 21.00 -3.36
CA LEU A 171 4.15 20.28 -4.38
C LEU A 171 2.64 20.58 -4.37
N GLY A 172 2.13 21.23 -3.33
CA GLY A 172 0.70 21.39 -3.08
C GLY A 172 -0.06 22.25 -4.09
N ASP A 173 0.65 22.99 -4.96
CA ASP A 173 0.08 23.73 -6.09
C ASP A 173 -0.22 22.84 -7.31
N ARG A 174 0.30 21.60 -7.34
CA ARG A 174 0.28 20.68 -8.49
C ARG A 174 -0.24 19.28 -8.17
N VAL A 175 -0.18 18.85 -6.92
CA VAL A 175 -0.63 17.53 -6.47
C VAL A 175 -2.08 17.63 -5.99
N GLY A 176 -2.96 16.88 -6.66
CA GLY A 176 -4.39 16.86 -6.33
C GLY A 176 -4.75 15.94 -5.15
N THR A 177 -3.91 14.96 -4.83
CA THR A 177 -4.18 13.99 -3.75
C THR A 177 -2.90 13.61 -3.01
N PHE A 178 -2.92 13.76 -1.69
CA PHE A 178 -1.86 13.30 -0.79
C PHE A 178 -2.36 12.14 0.08
N ILE A 179 -1.55 11.10 0.16
CA ILE A 179 -1.69 9.98 1.09
C ILE A 179 -0.62 10.12 2.17
N THR A 180 -1.02 10.17 3.41
CA THR A 180 -0.10 10.42 4.53
C THR A 180 0.84 9.24 4.76
N VAL A 181 0.31 8.09 5.13
CA VAL A 181 1.05 6.86 5.37
C VAL A 181 0.47 5.72 4.55
N ASN A 182 1.35 4.81 4.10
CA ASN A 182 0.98 3.56 3.48
C ASN A 182 1.11 2.41 4.47
N GLU A 183 0.02 1.67 4.68
CA GLU A 183 0.01 0.41 5.44
C GLU A 183 0.76 0.51 6.79
N PRO A 184 0.29 1.34 7.72
CA PRO A 184 0.95 1.48 9.01
C PRO A 184 1.04 0.17 9.77
N TRP A 185 0.16 -0.81 9.48
CA TRP A 185 0.22 -2.17 10.00
C TRP A 185 1.55 -2.85 9.66
N CYS A 186 1.97 -2.81 8.39
CA CYS A 186 3.23 -3.41 7.97
C CYS A 186 4.44 -2.76 8.66
N SER A 187 4.46 -1.43 8.75
CA SER A 187 5.53 -0.72 9.45
C SER A 187 5.59 -1.08 10.93
N ALA A 188 4.43 -1.14 11.61
CA ALA A 188 4.38 -1.42 13.05
C ALA A 188 4.64 -2.90 13.37
N TYR A 189 3.87 -3.80 12.76
CA TYR A 189 3.92 -5.20 13.20
C TYR A 189 5.01 -6.00 12.50
N LEU A 190 5.21 -5.83 11.19
CA LEU A 190 6.29 -6.55 10.50
C LEU A 190 7.67 -5.96 10.83
N GLY A 191 7.74 -4.65 11.11
CA GLY A 191 8.99 -3.98 11.46
C GLY A 191 9.39 -4.12 12.92
N TYR A 192 8.42 -4.10 13.86
CA TYR A 192 8.70 -4.02 15.29
C TYR A 192 8.21 -5.24 16.10
N ALA A 193 7.28 -6.07 15.61
CA ALA A 193 6.82 -7.28 16.29
C ALA A 193 7.44 -8.57 15.73
N SER A 194 7.35 -8.83 14.42
CA SER A 194 7.88 -10.06 13.82
C SER A 194 9.32 -9.96 13.32
N GLY A 195 9.78 -8.75 12.99
CA GLY A 195 11.14 -8.52 12.48
C GLY A 195 11.37 -8.94 11.02
N VAL A 196 10.33 -9.35 10.28
CA VAL A 196 10.46 -9.75 8.86
C VAL A 196 10.69 -8.58 7.92
N HIS A 197 10.38 -7.35 8.36
CA HIS A 197 10.66 -6.11 7.65
C HIS A 197 11.59 -5.21 8.46
N ALA A 198 12.22 -4.24 7.78
CA ALA A 198 12.97 -3.20 8.44
C ALA A 198 12.11 -2.47 9.50
N PRO A 199 12.67 -2.15 10.67
CA PRO A 199 14.07 -2.25 11.07
C PRO A 199 14.48 -3.62 11.60
N GLY A 200 13.60 -4.62 11.66
CA GLY A 200 13.93 -5.96 12.11
C GLY A 200 13.82 -6.19 13.62
N ARG A 201 12.97 -5.41 14.30
CA ARG A 201 12.76 -5.55 15.77
C ARG A 201 11.65 -6.54 16.07
N THR A 202 11.69 -7.14 17.27
CA THR A 202 10.81 -8.23 17.72
C THR A 202 10.18 -7.95 19.08
N ASP A 203 9.80 -6.69 19.35
CA ASP A 203 9.17 -6.26 20.60
C ASP A 203 7.70 -5.88 20.36
N PRO A 204 6.72 -6.66 20.83
CA PRO A 204 5.30 -6.38 20.62
C PRO A 204 4.82 -5.10 21.33
N ALA A 205 5.47 -4.64 22.40
CA ALA A 205 5.13 -3.38 23.05
C ALA A 205 5.56 -2.18 22.18
N ASP A 206 6.75 -2.25 21.58
CA ASP A 206 7.20 -1.27 20.61
C ASP A 206 6.31 -1.25 19.37
N ALA A 207 5.83 -2.40 18.91
CA ALA A 207 4.90 -2.47 17.78
C ALA A 207 3.58 -1.72 18.07
N LEU A 208 2.99 -1.90 19.26
CA LEU A 208 1.77 -1.19 19.66
C LEU A 208 2.01 0.32 19.85
N ALA A 209 3.18 0.71 20.37
CA ALA A 209 3.56 2.12 20.43
C ALA A 209 3.76 2.72 19.02
N ALA A 210 4.34 1.95 18.08
CA ALA A 210 4.48 2.35 16.68
C ALA A 210 3.12 2.50 16.00
N VAL A 211 2.13 1.62 16.26
CA VAL A 211 0.74 1.78 15.79
C VAL A 211 0.20 3.15 16.18
N HIS A 212 0.32 3.52 17.46
CA HIS A 212 -0.18 4.80 17.95
C HIS A 212 0.53 5.99 17.29
N HIS A 213 1.85 5.95 17.22
CA HIS A 213 2.61 7.08 16.69
C HIS A 213 2.51 7.19 15.15
N LEU A 214 2.26 6.10 14.43
CA LEU A 214 1.90 6.15 13.00
C LEU A 214 0.50 6.77 12.79
N ASN A 215 -0.47 6.44 13.65
CA ASN A 215 -1.77 7.10 13.64
C ASN A 215 -1.62 8.61 13.96
N LEU A 216 -0.82 8.98 14.95
CA LEU A 216 -0.55 10.37 15.29
C LEU A 216 0.17 11.11 14.15
N ALA A 217 1.17 10.47 13.53
CA ALA A 217 1.88 10.99 12.36
C ALA A 217 0.92 11.28 11.21
N HIS A 218 -0.05 10.37 10.96
CA HIS A 218 -1.11 10.60 9.99
C HIS A 218 -1.86 11.91 10.28
N GLY A 219 -2.36 12.10 11.51
CA GLY A 219 -3.13 13.30 11.87
C GLY A 219 -2.31 14.59 11.75
N LEU A 220 -1.05 14.59 12.21
CA LEU A 220 -0.11 15.71 12.06
C LEU A 220 0.16 16.03 10.59
N ALA A 221 0.29 15.02 9.75
CA ALA A 221 0.48 15.22 8.31
C ALA A 221 -0.79 15.79 7.64
N VAL A 222 -2.00 15.32 8.03
CA VAL A 222 -3.26 15.92 7.54
C VAL A 222 -3.32 17.41 7.85
N GLU A 223 -2.99 17.82 9.07
CA GLU A 223 -2.96 19.23 9.46
C GLU A 223 -1.96 20.03 8.62
N SER A 224 -0.75 19.50 8.43
CA SER A 224 0.30 20.13 7.63
C SER A 224 -0.11 20.26 6.17
N ILE A 225 -0.65 19.21 5.54
CA ILE A 225 -1.12 19.24 4.15
C ILE A 225 -2.23 20.28 3.99
N ARG A 226 -3.22 20.32 4.89
CA ARG A 226 -4.31 21.30 4.85
C ARG A 226 -3.80 22.75 4.92
N ALA A 227 -2.72 22.99 5.67
CA ALA A 227 -2.14 24.32 5.80
C ALA A 227 -1.45 24.80 4.50
N TYR A 228 -0.76 23.92 3.79
CA TYR A 228 0.07 24.28 2.63
C TYR A 228 -0.53 23.89 1.27
N ALA A 229 -1.44 22.93 1.23
CA ALA A 229 -2.14 22.45 0.04
C ALA A 229 -3.66 22.39 0.27
N PRO A 230 -4.35 23.50 0.56
CA PRO A 230 -5.74 23.51 1.02
C PRO A 230 -6.75 22.98 0.00
N ASN A 231 -6.37 22.90 -1.27
CA ASN A 231 -7.24 22.40 -2.35
C ASN A 231 -7.01 20.93 -2.68
N ALA A 232 -5.96 20.30 -2.11
CA ALA A 232 -5.67 18.90 -2.32
C ALA A 232 -6.57 18.01 -1.46
N LYS A 233 -6.96 16.87 -2.00
CA LYS A 233 -7.53 15.77 -1.22
C LYS A 233 -6.46 15.18 -0.31
N VAL A 234 -6.84 14.82 0.92
CA VAL A 234 -5.94 14.18 1.88
C VAL A 234 -6.56 12.88 2.35
N GLY A 235 -5.75 11.83 2.35
CA GLY A 235 -6.16 10.51 2.78
C GLY A 235 -5.06 9.69 3.44
N VAL A 236 -5.42 8.47 3.76
CA VAL A 236 -4.55 7.40 4.27
C VAL A 236 -4.75 6.15 3.43
N THR A 237 -3.74 5.31 3.31
CA THR A 237 -3.89 3.99 2.69
C THR A 237 -3.65 2.89 3.72
N LEU A 238 -4.60 1.97 3.82
CA LEU A 238 -4.59 0.87 4.77
C LEU A 238 -4.63 -0.49 4.05
N ASN A 239 -3.78 -1.43 4.49
CA ASN A 239 -3.83 -2.83 4.06
C ASN A 239 -4.91 -3.57 4.86
N LEU A 240 -6.16 -3.33 4.48
CA LEU A 240 -7.29 -3.95 5.17
C LEU A 240 -7.42 -5.43 4.82
N ALA A 241 -7.65 -6.26 5.83
CA ALA A 241 -7.89 -7.68 5.67
C ALA A 241 -9.36 -8.03 5.78
N SER A 242 -9.84 -8.88 4.86
CA SER A 242 -11.13 -9.56 5.02
C SER A 242 -10.96 -10.71 6.01
N VAL A 243 -11.00 -10.39 7.32
CA VAL A 243 -10.81 -11.36 8.41
C VAL A 243 -12.07 -12.19 8.58
N ARG A 244 -11.90 -13.51 8.58
CA ARG A 244 -13.02 -14.47 8.72
C ARG A 244 -12.67 -15.58 9.71
N PRO A 245 -13.63 -16.02 10.55
CA PRO A 245 -13.43 -17.24 11.33
C PRO A 245 -13.48 -18.46 10.42
N GLU A 246 -12.68 -19.51 10.71
CA GLU A 246 -12.73 -20.75 9.95
C GLU A 246 -14.06 -21.46 10.13
N THR A 247 -14.61 -21.44 11.35
CA THR A 247 -15.93 -21.99 11.68
C THR A 247 -16.81 -20.94 12.38
N LEU A 248 -18.09 -21.25 12.56
CA LEU A 248 -19.03 -20.41 13.32
C LEU A 248 -18.95 -20.67 14.85
N ALA A 249 -17.95 -21.37 15.35
CA ALA A 249 -17.73 -21.54 16.78
C ALA A 249 -17.42 -20.18 17.44
N ASP A 250 -17.87 -20.00 18.68
CA ASP A 250 -17.66 -18.77 19.44
C ASP A 250 -16.16 -18.46 19.59
N SER A 251 -15.31 -19.49 19.77
CA SER A 251 -13.86 -19.36 19.87
C SER A 251 -13.23 -18.79 18.57
N ASP A 252 -13.62 -19.31 17.41
CA ASP A 252 -13.10 -18.85 16.13
C ASP A 252 -13.60 -17.45 15.78
N THR A 253 -14.86 -17.16 16.15
CA THR A 253 -15.45 -15.82 16.02
C THR A 253 -14.71 -14.81 16.90
N ALA A 254 -14.31 -15.19 18.13
CA ALA A 254 -13.52 -14.35 19.02
C ALA A 254 -12.10 -14.13 18.45
N ALA A 255 -11.47 -15.17 17.92
CA ALA A 255 -10.17 -15.09 17.25
C ALA A 255 -10.22 -14.12 16.05
N ALA A 256 -11.24 -14.24 15.19
CA ALA A 256 -11.43 -13.35 14.06
C ALA A 256 -11.65 -11.89 14.49
N ARG A 257 -12.40 -11.67 15.56
CA ARG A 257 -12.62 -10.31 16.11
C ARG A 257 -11.31 -9.68 16.62
N ARG A 258 -10.44 -10.47 17.29
CA ARG A 258 -9.14 -9.98 17.78
C ARG A 258 -8.21 -9.64 16.63
N VAL A 259 -8.06 -10.51 15.66
CA VAL A 259 -7.24 -10.26 14.47
C VAL A 259 -7.78 -9.07 13.67
N ASP A 260 -9.10 -8.95 13.48
CA ASP A 260 -9.72 -7.76 12.89
C ASP A 260 -9.43 -6.48 13.69
N GLY A 261 -9.39 -6.60 15.01
CA GLY A 261 -9.00 -5.51 15.92
C GLY A 261 -7.59 -5.01 15.63
N LEU A 262 -6.63 -5.92 15.58
CA LEU A 262 -5.21 -5.60 15.35
C LEU A 262 -4.92 -5.20 13.89
N GLN A 263 -5.62 -5.80 12.93
CA GLN A 263 -5.40 -5.54 11.51
C GLN A 263 -6.08 -4.26 11.00
N ASN A 264 -7.36 -4.11 11.35
CA ASN A 264 -8.22 -3.10 10.74
C ASN A 264 -8.61 -2.00 11.73
N ARG A 265 -9.24 -2.37 12.86
CA ARG A 265 -9.91 -1.42 13.73
C ARG A 265 -8.96 -0.51 14.52
N VAL A 266 -7.77 -0.97 14.85
CA VAL A 266 -6.75 -0.18 15.55
C VAL A 266 -6.24 1.01 14.72
N PHE A 267 -6.48 1.00 13.40
CA PHE A 267 -6.19 2.11 12.48
C PHE A 267 -7.47 2.85 12.08
N LEU A 268 -8.51 2.13 11.63
CA LEU A 268 -9.75 2.73 11.14
C LEU A 268 -10.47 3.53 12.24
N ASP A 269 -10.67 2.94 13.43
CA ASP A 269 -11.50 3.56 14.47
C ASP A 269 -10.87 4.86 15.01
N PRO A 270 -9.55 4.95 15.33
CA PRO A 270 -8.98 6.22 15.76
C PRO A 270 -8.95 7.27 14.64
N MET A 271 -8.75 6.89 13.38
CA MET A 271 -8.71 7.85 12.27
C MET A 271 -10.09 8.36 11.85
N LEU A 272 -11.13 7.52 11.94
CA LEU A 272 -12.49 7.86 11.49
C LEU A 272 -13.44 8.24 12.64
N ASP A 273 -13.28 7.61 13.81
CA ASP A 273 -14.21 7.74 14.96
C ASP A 273 -13.56 8.39 16.19
N GLY A 274 -12.27 8.68 16.18
CA GLY A 274 -11.54 9.33 17.29
C GLY A 274 -11.43 8.47 18.56
N ARG A 275 -11.41 7.14 18.43
CA ARG A 275 -11.29 6.24 19.58
C ARG A 275 -10.58 4.95 19.20
N TYR A 276 -9.80 4.39 20.12
CA TYR A 276 -9.32 3.02 19.99
C TYR A 276 -10.44 2.01 20.33
N PRO A 277 -10.48 0.85 19.65
CA PRO A 277 -11.39 -0.24 20.02
C PRO A 277 -11.05 -0.75 21.43
N ALA A 278 -12.01 -0.71 22.34
CA ALA A 278 -11.80 -1.04 23.77
C ALA A 278 -11.32 -2.49 23.94
N ASP A 279 -11.84 -3.41 23.14
CA ASP A 279 -11.42 -4.81 23.15
C ASP A 279 -9.96 -5.00 22.76
N VAL A 280 -9.43 -4.24 21.80
CA VAL A 280 -8.00 -4.29 21.43
C VAL A 280 -7.14 -3.79 22.59
N VAL A 281 -7.52 -2.66 23.21
CA VAL A 281 -6.80 -2.13 24.37
C VAL A 281 -6.80 -3.14 25.53
N ASP A 282 -7.96 -3.73 25.83
CA ASP A 282 -8.12 -4.70 26.93
C ASP A 282 -7.32 -5.99 26.66
N GLU A 283 -7.38 -6.54 25.44
CA GLU A 283 -6.72 -7.80 25.08
C GLU A 283 -5.20 -7.64 24.99
N THR A 284 -4.67 -6.44 24.75
CA THR A 284 -3.23 -6.18 24.69
C THR A 284 -2.63 -5.63 25.99
N GLN A 285 -3.40 -5.56 27.09
CA GLN A 285 -2.90 -5.09 28.40
C GLN A 285 -1.76 -5.91 28.98
N SER A 286 -1.63 -7.20 28.59
CA SER A 286 -0.49 -8.03 28.96
C SER A 286 0.81 -7.62 28.27
N VAL A 287 0.72 -6.86 27.17
CA VAL A 287 1.86 -6.39 26.36
C VAL A 287 2.23 -4.95 26.72
N THR A 288 1.25 -4.06 26.84
CA THR A 288 1.46 -2.64 27.15
C THR A 288 0.27 -2.02 27.87
N ASP A 289 0.51 -0.99 28.68
CA ASP A 289 -0.53 -0.22 29.37
C ASP A 289 -1.10 0.95 28.55
N TRP A 290 -0.70 1.09 27.27
CA TRP A 290 -1.09 2.16 26.36
C TRP A 290 -0.76 3.58 26.88
N SER A 291 0.15 3.74 27.83
CA SER A 291 0.54 5.04 28.39
C SER A 291 1.20 6.01 27.42
N PHE A 292 1.58 5.54 26.24
CA PHE A 292 2.07 6.38 25.13
C PHE A 292 0.95 7.22 24.49
N VAL A 293 -0.33 6.87 24.67
CA VAL A 293 -1.48 7.69 24.24
C VAL A 293 -1.66 8.84 25.22
N ARG A 294 -1.61 10.07 24.72
CA ARG A 294 -1.73 11.29 25.52
C ARG A 294 -3.04 12.02 25.27
N ASP A 295 -3.43 12.88 26.17
CA ASP A 295 -4.60 13.75 26.00
C ASP A 295 -4.49 14.59 24.73
N GLY A 296 -5.55 14.58 23.90
CA GLY A 296 -5.62 15.30 22.63
C GLY A 296 -5.08 14.52 21.41
N ASP A 297 -4.40 13.37 21.59
CA ASP A 297 -3.87 12.61 20.48
C ASP A 297 -4.98 12.09 19.55
N LEU A 298 -6.08 11.58 20.11
CA LEU A 298 -7.20 11.06 19.32
C LEU A 298 -7.89 12.16 18.51
N ASP A 299 -8.00 13.36 19.05
CA ASP A 299 -8.51 14.53 18.31
C ASP A 299 -7.58 14.92 17.15
N MET A 300 -6.27 14.76 17.34
CA MET A 300 -5.29 14.99 16.28
C MET A 300 -5.34 13.88 15.22
N ILE A 301 -5.48 12.63 15.61
CA ILE A 301 -5.57 11.48 14.70
C ILE A 301 -6.83 11.56 13.83
N CYS A 302 -7.98 11.91 14.43
CA CYS A 302 -9.29 11.96 13.78
C CYS A 302 -9.50 13.27 12.99
N ARG A 303 -8.49 13.69 12.20
CA ARG A 303 -8.67 14.82 11.29
C ARG A 303 -9.52 14.42 10.08
N PRO A 304 -10.42 15.28 9.58
CA PRO A 304 -11.29 14.96 8.46
C PRO A 304 -10.49 14.53 7.22
N LEU A 305 -10.89 13.39 6.64
CA LEU A 305 -10.31 12.82 5.43
C LEU A 305 -11.22 13.03 4.23
N ASP A 306 -10.63 13.21 3.05
CA ASP A 306 -11.34 13.18 1.76
C ASP A 306 -11.34 11.78 1.16
N VAL A 307 -10.28 10.99 1.43
CA VAL A 307 -10.03 9.70 0.80
C VAL A 307 -9.57 8.66 1.82
N VAL A 308 -10.11 7.45 1.73
CA VAL A 308 -9.52 6.24 2.31
C VAL A 308 -9.08 5.31 1.19
N GLY A 309 -7.79 5.05 1.12
CA GLY A 309 -7.18 4.07 0.25
C GLY A 309 -7.26 2.67 0.86
N VAL A 310 -7.65 1.70 0.05
CA VAL A 310 -7.71 0.29 0.40
C VAL A 310 -6.68 -0.47 -0.42
N ASN A 311 -5.71 -1.07 0.25
CA ASN A 311 -4.83 -2.08 -0.33
C ASN A 311 -5.40 -3.45 0.02
N TYR A 312 -5.56 -4.31 -0.98
CA TYR A 312 -6.10 -5.65 -0.79
C TYR A 312 -5.43 -6.68 -1.71
N TYR A 313 -5.05 -7.82 -1.13
CA TYR A 313 -4.39 -8.91 -1.87
C TYR A 313 -5.02 -10.27 -1.63
N SER A 314 -5.39 -10.59 -0.38
CA SER A 314 -5.96 -11.88 0.01
C SER A 314 -6.80 -11.76 1.29
N PRO A 315 -7.70 -12.73 1.56
CA PRO A 315 -8.41 -12.81 2.82
C PRO A 315 -7.49 -13.35 3.93
N THR A 316 -7.85 -13.06 5.17
CA THR A 316 -7.26 -13.64 6.37
C THR A 316 -8.30 -14.53 7.06
N VAL A 317 -8.00 -15.83 7.19
CA VAL A 317 -8.87 -16.75 7.92
C VAL A 317 -8.15 -17.23 9.17
N VAL A 318 -8.87 -17.26 10.26
CA VAL A 318 -8.29 -17.59 11.58
C VAL A 318 -9.19 -18.53 12.34
N ARG A 319 -8.60 -19.29 13.29
CA ARG A 319 -9.30 -20.07 14.29
C ARG A 319 -8.58 -20.01 15.63
N ALA A 320 -9.29 -20.37 16.68
CA ALA A 320 -8.67 -20.56 18.00
C ALA A 320 -7.71 -21.75 17.97
N TYR A 321 -6.51 -21.55 18.52
CA TYR A 321 -5.52 -22.60 18.65
C TYR A 321 -5.73 -23.35 19.98
N ASP A 322 -5.89 -24.67 19.90
CA ASP A 322 -6.19 -25.51 21.05
C ASP A 322 -4.95 -26.21 21.66
N GLY A 323 -3.79 -26.01 21.04
CA GLY A 323 -2.53 -26.62 21.49
C GLY A 323 -2.36 -28.10 21.12
N ALA A 324 -3.29 -28.73 20.40
CA ALA A 324 -3.28 -30.18 20.12
C ALA A 324 -2.31 -30.58 18.99
N ALA A 325 -1.92 -29.63 18.11
CA ALA A 325 -1.04 -29.85 16.98
C ALA A 325 -0.04 -28.66 16.85
N PRO A 326 0.99 -28.72 16.01
CA PRO A 326 1.75 -27.52 15.67
C PRO A 326 0.84 -26.42 15.12
N ARG A 327 1.02 -25.18 15.59
CA ARG A 327 0.22 -24.03 15.16
C ARG A 327 0.43 -23.76 13.66
N GLU A 328 -0.67 -23.55 12.93
CA GLU A 328 -0.60 -23.11 11.54
C GLU A 328 -0.43 -21.58 11.47
N GLU A 329 0.58 -21.13 10.71
CA GLU A 329 0.94 -19.71 10.59
C GLU A 329 0.93 -19.26 9.12
N ALA A 330 -0.14 -19.57 8.39
CA ALA A 330 -0.30 -19.17 6.98
C ALA A 330 -0.93 -17.76 6.88
N ASP A 331 -0.44 -16.80 7.65
CA ASP A 331 -0.90 -15.40 7.63
C ASP A 331 -0.45 -14.62 6.38
N GLY A 332 0.50 -15.16 5.61
CA GLY A 332 0.97 -14.60 4.34
C GLY A 332 2.12 -13.59 4.47
N HIS A 333 2.68 -13.40 5.67
CA HIS A 333 3.69 -12.36 5.92
C HIS A 333 5.13 -12.89 6.08
N GLY A 334 5.35 -14.18 5.86
CA GLY A 334 6.65 -14.82 5.96
C GLY A 334 6.98 -15.32 7.38
N ASP A 335 8.05 -16.12 7.47
CA ASP A 335 8.48 -16.73 8.75
C ASP A 335 9.37 -15.71 9.48
N GLY A 336 8.84 -15.04 10.51
CA GLY A 336 9.59 -14.16 11.40
C GLY A 336 10.19 -14.90 12.59
N GLU A 337 11.10 -14.24 13.31
CA GLU A 337 11.61 -14.73 14.59
C GLU A 337 10.53 -14.67 15.70
N SER A 338 9.51 -13.85 15.52
CA SER A 338 8.40 -13.62 16.42
C SER A 338 7.09 -13.42 15.66
N SER A 339 5.96 -13.48 16.35
CA SER A 339 4.64 -13.26 15.76
C SER A 339 4.41 -11.79 15.41
N ALA A 340 3.77 -11.53 14.25
CA ALA A 340 3.27 -10.21 13.89
C ALA A 340 2.00 -9.80 14.68
N TRP A 341 1.47 -10.68 15.52
CA TRP A 341 0.18 -10.54 16.17
C TRP A 341 0.31 -10.46 17.71
N PRO A 342 0.50 -9.27 18.31
CA PRO A 342 0.60 -9.11 19.75
C PRO A 342 -0.58 -9.75 20.50
N ALA A 343 -0.30 -10.42 21.61
CA ALA A 343 -1.29 -11.07 22.47
C ALA A 343 -2.23 -12.08 21.74
N SER A 344 -1.72 -12.76 20.70
CA SER A 344 -2.53 -13.69 19.89
C SER A 344 -1.92 -15.09 19.75
N ASP A 345 -1.19 -15.56 20.78
CA ASP A 345 -0.54 -16.89 20.78
C ASP A 345 -1.56 -18.04 20.78
N ASP A 346 -2.81 -17.77 21.15
CA ASP A 346 -3.95 -18.68 21.13
C ASP A 346 -4.75 -18.62 19.81
N ILE A 347 -4.18 -18.03 18.76
CA ILE A 347 -4.79 -17.94 17.42
C ILE A 347 -3.86 -18.58 16.40
N GLU A 348 -4.43 -19.29 15.45
CA GLU A 348 -3.71 -19.82 14.30
C GLU A 348 -4.36 -19.40 12.98
N PHE A 349 -3.55 -19.40 11.92
CA PHE A 349 -3.88 -18.98 10.57
C PHE A 349 -3.87 -20.20 9.64
N PRO A 350 -5.00 -20.89 9.48
CA PRO A 350 -5.06 -22.10 8.66
C PRO A 350 -4.89 -21.76 7.18
N ARG A 351 -4.16 -22.63 6.47
CA ARG A 351 -3.97 -22.47 5.04
C ARG A 351 -5.28 -22.59 4.28
N GLN A 352 -5.63 -21.54 3.55
CA GLN A 352 -6.88 -21.48 2.79
C GLN A 352 -6.80 -22.32 1.50
N PRO A 353 -7.94 -22.81 0.96
CA PRO A 353 -7.97 -23.41 -0.37
C PRO A 353 -7.51 -22.46 -1.46
N GLY A 354 -6.77 -22.96 -2.48
CA GLY A 354 -6.38 -22.16 -3.66
C GLY A 354 -7.55 -21.85 -4.61
N PRO A 355 -7.27 -21.12 -5.66
CA PRO A 355 -5.95 -20.89 -6.27
C PRO A 355 -5.09 -19.87 -5.50
N TYR A 356 -3.76 -19.95 -5.70
CA TYR A 356 -2.79 -19.08 -5.03
C TYR A 356 -1.96 -18.28 -6.02
N THR A 357 -1.48 -17.11 -5.56
CA THR A 357 -0.36 -16.40 -6.19
C THR A 357 0.98 -17.08 -5.81
N VAL A 358 2.09 -16.65 -6.40
CA VAL A 358 3.42 -17.16 -5.98
C VAL A 358 3.88 -16.65 -4.61
N MET A 359 3.11 -15.75 -4.00
CA MET A 359 3.28 -15.38 -2.58
C MET A 359 2.67 -16.44 -1.65
N GLY A 360 1.90 -17.41 -2.18
CA GLY A 360 1.12 -18.35 -1.39
C GLY A 360 -0.23 -17.76 -0.92
N TRP A 361 -0.59 -16.57 -1.38
CA TRP A 361 -1.83 -15.90 -1.02
C TRP A 361 -3.01 -16.46 -1.80
N SER A 362 -4.11 -16.77 -1.13
CA SER A 362 -5.33 -17.24 -1.77
C SER A 362 -6.03 -16.09 -2.51
N ILE A 363 -6.64 -16.41 -3.65
CA ILE A 363 -7.29 -15.43 -4.52
C ILE A 363 -8.77 -15.35 -4.20
N ASP A 364 -9.21 -14.27 -3.55
CA ASP A 364 -10.61 -14.03 -3.19
C ASP A 364 -11.05 -12.59 -3.52
N PRO A 365 -11.56 -12.32 -4.72
CA PRO A 365 -12.04 -10.99 -5.11
C PRO A 365 -13.19 -10.47 -4.24
N ARG A 366 -14.03 -11.37 -3.69
CA ARG A 366 -15.16 -10.97 -2.85
C ARG A 366 -14.72 -10.27 -1.57
N GLY A 367 -13.55 -10.62 -1.02
CA GLY A 367 -13.00 -9.93 0.13
C GLY A 367 -12.81 -8.44 -0.10
N LEU A 368 -12.43 -8.04 -1.33
CA LEU A 368 -12.32 -6.62 -1.70
C LEU A 368 -13.68 -5.92 -1.69
N THR A 369 -14.73 -6.53 -2.26
CA THR A 369 -16.10 -5.99 -2.20
C THR A 369 -16.55 -5.80 -0.75
N ASP A 370 -16.37 -6.82 0.09
CA ASP A 370 -16.77 -6.79 1.50
C ASP A 370 -16.07 -5.67 2.29
N LEU A 371 -14.77 -5.44 2.03
CA LEU A 371 -13.98 -4.37 2.64
C LEU A 371 -14.42 -2.98 2.20
N LEU A 372 -14.61 -2.76 0.90
CA LEU A 372 -15.08 -1.48 0.37
C LEU A 372 -16.43 -1.10 0.97
N LEU A 373 -17.36 -2.06 1.04
CA LEU A 373 -18.66 -1.85 1.67
C LEU A 373 -18.56 -1.62 3.19
N ARG A 374 -17.60 -2.27 3.85
CA ARG A 374 -17.35 -2.06 5.28
C ARG A 374 -16.89 -0.63 5.57
N VAL A 375 -15.86 -0.16 4.84
CA VAL A 375 -15.33 1.20 5.03
C VAL A 375 -16.40 2.24 4.68
N HIS A 376 -17.15 2.03 3.59
CA HIS A 376 -18.27 2.91 3.24
C HIS A 376 -19.32 3.01 4.34
N ARG A 377 -19.67 1.91 5.01
CA ARG A 377 -20.62 1.95 6.15
C ARG A 377 -20.09 2.76 7.34
N GLN A 378 -18.78 2.70 7.61
CA GLN A 378 -18.13 3.43 8.71
C GLN A 378 -17.95 4.91 8.38
N ALA A 379 -17.57 5.23 7.14
CA ALA A 379 -17.30 6.58 6.67
C ALA A 379 -18.04 6.89 5.35
N PRO A 380 -19.38 7.05 5.37
CA PRO A 380 -20.19 7.15 4.14
C PRO A 380 -19.95 8.41 3.30
N ALA A 381 -19.33 9.44 3.88
CA ALA A 381 -19.01 10.69 3.18
C ALA A 381 -17.60 10.71 2.57
N VAL A 382 -16.78 9.69 2.84
CA VAL A 382 -15.38 9.64 2.38
C VAL A 382 -15.30 8.85 1.07
N GLU A 383 -14.57 9.39 0.09
CA GLU A 383 -14.27 8.69 -1.17
C GLU A 383 -13.35 7.50 -0.91
N LEU A 384 -13.59 6.39 -1.59
CA LEU A 384 -12.73 5.22 -1.52
C LEU A 384 -11.87 5.11 -2.78
N LEU A 385 -10.60 4.75 -2.61
CA LEU A 385 -9.72 4.34 -3.70
C LEU A 385 -9.20 2.93 -3.43
N VAL A 386 -9.18 2.06 -4.42
CA VAL A 386 -8.33 0.87 -4.35
C VAL A 386 -6.93 1.33 -4.73
N THR A 387 -6.11 1.58 -3.71
CA THR A 387 -4.77 2.18 -3.87
C THR A 387 -3.70 1.16 -4.22
N GLU A 388 -3.96 -0.12 -3.92
CA GLU A 388 -3.15 -1.24 -4.39
C GLU A 388 -4.00 -2.51 -4.50
N ASN A 389 -3.88 -3.18 -5.63
CA ASN A 389 -4.34 -4.54 -5.84
C ASN A 389 -3.54 -5.19 -6.98
N GLY A 390 -3.05 -6.41 -6.79
CA GLY A 390 -2.21 -7.10 -7.75
C GLY A 390 -1.75 -8.46 -7.27
N ALA A 391 -0.98 -9.14 -8.11
CA ALA A 391 -0.49 -10.47 -7.80
C ALA A 391 0.91 -10.72 -8.39
N ALA A 392 1.75 -11.42 -7.64
CA ALA A 392 3.04 -11.88 -8.15
C ALA A 392 2.90 -13.24 -8.85
N TYR A 393 3.62 -13.37 -9.97
CA TYR A 393 3.76 -14.62 -10.70
C TYR A 393 5.20 -14.82 -11.21
N ASP A 394 5.54 -16.06 -11.62
CA ASP A 394 6.84 -16.41 -12.20
C ASP A 394 6.94 -15.96 -13.65
N ASP A 395 7.03 -14.68 -13.86
CA ASP A 395 7.07 -14.06 -15.19
C ASP A 395 8.43 -14.29 -15.86
N ARG A 396 8.39 -14.62 -17.15
CA ARG A 396 9.58 -14.87 -17.98
C ARG A 396 9.40 -14.24 -19.36
N VAL A 397 10.51 -13.84 -19.94
CA VAL A 397 10.54 -13.41 -21.33
C VAL A 397 10.54 -14.65 -22.21
N ASP A 398 9.55 -14.80 -23.06
CA ASP A 398 9.41 -15.91 -23.98
C ASP A 398 10.28 -15.76 -25.24
N GLY A 399 10.30 -16.78 -26.06
CA GLY A 399 11.13 -16.80 -27.29
C GLY A 399 10.75 -15.75 -28.35
N ASP A 400 9.58 -15.11 -28.20
CA ASP A 400 9.12 -13.98 -29.03
C ASP A 400 9.50 -12.61 -28.43
N GLY A 401 10.22 -12.58 -27.31
CA GLY A 401 10.64 -11.37 -26.61
C GLY A 401 9.53 -10.71 -25.80
N ARG A 402 8.45 -11.43 -25.49
CA ARG A 402 7.28 -10.95 -24.73
C ARG A 402 7.18 -11.65 -23.39
N VAL A 403 6.38 -11.06 -22.49
CA VAL A 403 5.99 -11.66 -21.22
C VAL A 403 4.48 -11.93 -21.23
N HIS A 404 4.13 -13.21 -21.20
CA HIS A 404 2.74 -13.69 -21.19
C HIS A 404 2.34 -14.08 -19.77
N ASP A 405 1.45 -13.30 -19.15
CA ASP A 405 1.00 -13.45 -17.77
C ASP A 405 -0.53 -13.56 -17.63
N PRO A 406 -1.17 -14.57 -18.26
CA PRO A 406 -2.63 -14.69 -18.28
C PRO A 406 -3.25 -14.84 -16.89
N MET A 407 -2.53 -15.41 -15.93
CA MET A 407 -3.03 -15.54 -14.55
C MET A 407 -3.16 -14.17 -13.87
N ARG A 408 -2.24 -13.21 -14.16
CA ARG A 408 -2.37 -11.84 -13.65
C ARG A 408 -3.53 -11.11 -14.34
N VAL A 409 -3.74 -11.33 -15.63
CA VAL A 409 -4.94 -10.81 -16.34
C VAL A 409 -6.22 -11.30 -15.67
N GLU A 410 -6.34 -12.61 -15.40
CA GLU A 410 -7.50 -13.18 -14.71
C GLU A 410 -7.66 -12.60 -13.29
N TYR A 411 -6.58 -12.49 -12.52
CA TYR A 411 -6.59 -11.89 -11.18
C TYR A 411 -7.14 -10.47 -11.21
N LEU A 412 -6.58 -9.61 -12.07
CA LEU A 412 -7.00 -8.21 -12.20
C LEU A 412 -8.45 -8.10 -12.66
N ALA A 413 -8.86 -8.86 -13.67
CA ALA A 413 -10.23 -8.83 -14.19
C ALA A 413 -11.26 -9.17 -13.11
N ARG A 414 -11.00 -10.18 -12.28
CA ARG A 414 -11.89 -10.60 -11.19
C ARG A 414 -11.94 -9.58 -10.05
N HIS A 415 -10.83 -8.97 -9.67
CA HIS A 415 -10.80 -7.97 -8.61
C HIS A 415 -11.40 -6.64 -9.07
N ILE A 416 -11.17 -6.23 -10.30
CA ILE A 416 -11.83 -5.05 -10.87
C ILE A 416 -13.35 -5.26 -10.96
N ALA A 417 -13.82 -6.45 -11.34
CA ALA A 417 -15.24 -6.77 -11.29
C ALA A 417 -15.82 -6.66 -9.87
N ALA A 418 -15.08 -7.13 -8.86
CA ALA A 418 -15.46 -6.99 -7.43
C ALA A 418 -15.54 -5.54 -6.96
N VAL A 419 -14.73 -4.63 -7.52
CA VAL A 419 -14.88 -3.18 -7.31
C VAL A 419 -16.18 -2.68 -7.93
N GLY A 420 -16.51 -3.13 -9.14
CA GLY A 420 -17.80 -2.84 -9.79
C GLY A 420 -19.00 -3.27 -8.93
N ASP A 421 -18.95 -4.48 -8.36
CA ASP A 421 -19.98 -4.96 -7.43
C ASP A 421 -20.15 -4.04 -6.20
N ALA A 422 -19.05 -3.52 -5.65
CA ALA A 422 -19.09 -2.57 -4.53
C ALA A 422 -19.72 -1.23 -4.93
N ILE A 423 -19.40 -0.72 -6.13
CA ILE A 423 -19.98 0.52 -6.67
C ILE A 423 -21.50 0.33 -6.90
N GLU A 424 -21.92 -0.77 -7.50
CA GLU A 424 -23.34 -1.10 -7.71
C GLU A 424 -24.10 -1.19 -6.37
N ALA A 425 -23.43 -1.64 -5.32
CA ALA A 425 -23.98 -1.68 -3.95
C ALA A 425 -23.92 -0.34 -3.22
N GLY A 426 -23.42 0.74 -3.87
CA GLY A 426 -23.45 2.12 -3.39
C GLY A 426 -22.17 2.64 -2.76
N ALA A 427 -21.05 1.89 -2.79
CA ALA A 427 -19.77 2.39 -2.28
C ALA A 427 -19.19 3.46 -3.23
N PRO A 428 -18.73 4.63 -2.71
CA PRO A 428 -18.21 5.72 -3.53
C PRO A 428 -16.75 5.48 -3.93
N VAL A 429 -16.49 4.41 -4.71
CA VAL A 429 -15.14 4.09 -5.18
C VAL A 429 -14.84 4.93 -6.40
N GLY A 430 -13.84 5.83 -6.27
CA GLY A 430 -13.45 6.79 -7.31
C GLY A 430 -12.27 6.34 -8.18
N GLY A 431 -11.55 5.29 -7.82
CA GLY A 431 -10.39 4.85 -8.62
C GLY A 431 -9.80 3.50 -8.19
N TYR A 432 -8.99 2.95 -9.10
CA TYR A 432 -8.26 1.70 -8.92
C TYR A 432 -6.82 1.84 -9.41
N PHE A 433 -5.87 1.48 -8.55
CA PHE A 433 -4.45 1.50 -8.83
C PHE A 433 -3.89 0.08 -8.79
N VAL A 434 -3.37 -0.38 -9.91
CA VAL A 434 -2.72 -1.69 -9.96
C VAL A 434 -1.40 -1.67 -9.20
N TRP A 435 -1.18 -2.67 -8.36
CA TRP A 435 0.12 -2.96 -7.77
C TRP A 435 0.79 -4.09 -8.53
N SER A 436 1.86 -3.82 -9.26
CA SER A 436 2.61 -2.58 -9.38
C SER A 436 2.77 -2.21 -10.85
N LEU A 437 3.15 -0.96 -11.13
CA LEU A 437 3.52 -0.58 -12.49
C LEU A 437 4.69 -1.43 -12.99
N LEU A 438 5.79 -1.46 -12.24
CA LEU A 438 7.04 -2.14 -12.55
C LEU A 438 7.24 -3.36 -11.66
N ASP A 439 7.86 -4.43 -12.17
CA ASP A 439 8.55 -5.38 -11.31
C ASP A 439 9.58 -4.63 -10.48
N ASN A 440 9.70 -4.91 -9.18
CA ASN A 440 10.50 -4.09 -8.28
C ASN A 440 11.12 -4.91 -7.15
N PHE A 441 11.73 -4.21 -6.18
CA PHE A 441 12.27 -4.80 -4.98
C PHE A 441 11.14 -5.15 -4.01
N GLU A 442 10.77 -6.44 -3.92
CA GLU A 442 9.69 -6.93 -3.06
C GLU A 442 10.19 -7.22 -1.64
N TRP A 443 10.61 -6.18 -0.95
CA TRP A 443 10.98 -6.14 0.46
C TRP A 443 11.90 -7.32 0.87
N ALA A 444 11.52 -8.13 1.88
CA ALA A 444 12.31 -9.29 2.32
C ALA A 444 12.48 -10.37 1.24
N TYR A 445 11.66 -10.37 0.19
CA TYR A 445 11.79 -11.30 -0.96
C TYR A 445 12.75 -10.79 -2.05
N GLY A 446 13.25 -9.56 -1.94
CA GLY A 446 14.10 -8.95 -2.96
C GLY A 446 13.45 -8.95 -4.34
N TYR A 447 14.18 -9.36 -5.37
CA TYR A 447 13.68 -9.39 -6.76
C TYR A 447 13.04 -10.72 -7.18
N THR A 448 12.75 -11.61 -6.23
CA THR A 448 12.22 -12.95 -6.54
C THR A 448 10.72 -12.97 -6.79
N LYS A 449 9.99 -11.93 -6.40
CA LYS A 449 8.54 -11.78 -6.58
C LYS A 449 8.26 -10.64 -7.53
N ARG A 450 7.48 -10.92 -8.60
CA ARG A 450 7.23 -9.97 -9.69
C ARG A 450 5.75 -9.60 -9.70
N PHE A 451 5.43 -8.41 -9.16
CA PHE A 451 4.07 -7.87 -9.14
C PHE A 451 3.75 -6.97 -10.35
N GLY A 452 4.77 -6.44 -11.00
CA GLY A 452 4.62 -5.46 -12.07
C GLY A 452 3.72 -5.93 -13.21
N ILE A 453 2.96 -5.02 -13.78
CA ILE A 453 2.36 -5.21 -15.12
C ILE A 453 3.40 -4.97 -16.21
N VAL A 454 4.51 -4.34 -15.87
CA VAL A 454 5.68 -4.15 -16.72
C VAL A 454 6.84 -4.97 -16.14
N TYR A 455 7.40 -5.85 -16.96
CA TYR A 455 8.60 -6.60 -16.61
C TYR A 455 9.82 -5.69 -16.65
N VAL A 456 10.65 -5.77 -15.61
CA VAL A 456 11.96 -5.11 -15.54
C VAL A 456 13.04 -6.18 -15.68
N ASP A 457 13.87 -6.04 -16.68
CA ASP A 457 15.11 -6.82 -16.80
C ASP A 457 16.16 -6.13 -15.92
N TYR A 458 16.52 -6.74 -14.80
CA TYR A 458 17.43 -6.11 -13.84
C TYR A 458 18.89 -6.05 -14.30
N ASP A 459 19.26 -6.76 -15.39
CA ASP A 459 20.60 -6.73 -15.94
C ASP A 459 20.84 -5.48 -16.81
N ASP A 460 19.83 -5.07 -17.60
CA ASP A 460 19.95 -3.92 -18.53
C ASP A 460 18.87 -2.85 -18.32
N GLN A 461 18.00 -3.05 -17.36
CA GLN A 461 16.94 -2.12 -16.99
C GLN A 461 15.88 -1.89 -18.08
N ARG A 462 15.70 -2.81 -19.04
CA ARG A 462 14.61 -2.73 -20.03
C ARG A 462 13.26 -2.91 -19.38
N ARG A 463 12.29 -2.14 -19.89
CA ARG A 463 10.86 -2.21 -19.52
C ARG A 463 10.11 -2.93 -20.62
N LEU A 464 9.49 -4.07 -20.30
CA LEU A 464 8.67 -4.85 -21.25
C LEU A 464 7.24 -4.95 -20.74
N PRO A 465 6.27 -4.21 -21.34
CA PRO A 465 4.86 -4.37 -20.99
C PRO A 465 4.40 -5.81 -21.15
N LYS A 466 3.89 -6.40 -20.05
CA LYS A 466 3.35 -7.77 -20.03
C LYS A 466 1.99 -7.82 -20.71
N SER A 467 1.41 -9.01 -20.87
CA SER A 467 0.04 -9.15 -21.39
C SER A 467 -0.98 -8.43 -20.49
N SER A 468 -0.77 -8.43 -19.18
CA SER A 468 -1.60 -7.69 -18.21
C SER A 468 -1.57 -6.18 -18.43
N ALA A 469 -0.42 -5.58 -18.75
CA ALA A 469 -0.33 -4.14 -19.06
C ALA A 469 -1.15 -3.79 -20.30
N ARG A 470 -1.06 -4.60 -21.35
CA ARG A 470 -1.83 -4.37 -22.58
C ARG A 470 -3.33 -4.56 -22.36
N TRP A 471 -3.70 -5.56 -21.59
CA TRP A 471 -5.10 -5.80 -21.21
C TRP A 471 -5.65 -4.62 -20.39
N TYR A 472 -4.87 -4.11 -19.45
CA TYR A 472 -5.27 -2.96 -18.60
C TYR A 472 -5.41 -1.67 -19.43
N ALA A 473 -4.49 -1.41 -20.36
CA ALA A 473 -4.58 -0.30 -21.31
C ALA A 473 -5.83 -0.41 -22.21
N ASP A 474 -6.16 -1.61 -22.66
CA ASP A 474 -7.40 -1.85 -23.44
C ASP A 474 -8.65 -1.60 -22.60
N LEU A 475 -8.67 -1.98 -21.31
CA LEU A 475 -9.78 -1.70 -20.40
C LEU A 475 -9.98 -0.18 -20.23
N ILE A 476 -8.94 0.56 -19.94
CA ILE A 476 -8.95 2.04 -19.80
C ILE A 476 -9.49 2.69 -21.08
N SER A 477 -8.96 2.30 -22.25
CA SER A 477 -9.41 2.83 -23.55
C SER A 477 -10.87 2.55 -23.86
N ARG A 478 -11.42 1.41 -23.42
CA ARG A 478 -12.85 1.09 -23.59
C ARG A 478 -13.72 1.90 -22.65
N HIS A 479 -13.31 2.06 -21.39
CA HIS A 479 -14.04 2.88 -20.42
C HIS A 479 -14.14 4.35 -20.87
N ALA A 480 -13.06 4.95 -21.37
CA ALA A 480 -13.07 6.31 -21.91
C ALA A 480 -14.09 6.49 -23.04
N ARG A 481 -14.21 5.52 -23.94
CA ARG A 481 -15.19 5.54 -25.05
C ARG A 481 -16.65 5.45 -24.60
N VAL A 482 -16.93 4.76 -23.50
CA VAL A 482 -18.30 4.70 -22.94
C VAL A 482 -18.72 6.07 -22.41
N GLY A 483 -17.79 6.83 -21.79
CA GLY A 483 -18.03 8.19 -21.31
C GLY A 483 -18.27 9.23 -22.42
N GLU A 484 -17.72 9.01 -23.61
CA GLU A 484 -17.89 9.89 -24.79
C GLU A 484 -19.14 9.59 -25.63
N ALA A 485 -19.82 8.45 -25.42
CA ALA A 485 -21.01 8.10 -26.17
C ALA A 485 -22.14 9.12 -25.88
N PRO A 486 -22.82 9.69 -26.92
CA PRO A 486 -23.92 10.61 -26.71
C PRO A 486 -25.04 9.92 -25.91
N ARG A 487 -25.49 10.58 -24.84
CA ARG A 487 -26.66 10.09 -24.08
C ARG A 487 -27.84 9.94 -25.04
N PRO A 488 -28.57 8.81 -25.02
CA PRO A 488 -29.80 8.70 -25.80
C PRO A 488 -30.72 9.83 -25.40
N GLU A 489 -31.18 10.64 -26.38
CA GLU A 489 -32.16 11.69 -26.16
C GLU A 489 -33.38 11.06 -25.47
N ALA A 490 -33.73 11.58 -24.29
CA ALA A 490 -34.89 11.17 -23.56
C ALA A 490 -36.15 11.48 -24.44
N SER A 491 -36.78 10.43 -24.96
CA SER A 491 -38.03 10.49 -25.70
C SER A 491 -39.25 10.65 -24.77
#